data_de2a0aa0b13b6cba7a5eae8f13b41fdf
#
_entry.id   de2a0aa0b13b6cba7a5eae8f13b41fdf
#
_cell.length_a   1.000
_cell.length_b   1.000
_cell.length_c   1.000
_cell.angle_alpha   90.00
_cell.angle_beta   90.00
_cell.angle_gamma   90.00
#
_symmetry.space_group_name_H-M   'P 1'
#
loop_
_entity.id
_entity.type
_entity.pdbx_description
1 polymer ?
#
loop_
_entity_poly.entity_id
_entity_poly.type
_entity_poly.pdbx_seq_one_letter_code
_entity_poly.pdbx_strand_id
1 'polypeptide(L)'
;MRKTNFVLLHGGSGPFTKETAFLLMKPNVYTDYSEQTWLLSTRRLSDVVRDFVEWYPEKTLFGTDLFPGAGELDWEEVGWMTSQNAREALAIALTGMINDGEITRPRALELARMVLRENAQKLYGWEMREQGNNPR
;
A
#
# COMPACT_ATOMS: atom_id res chain seq x y z
N MET A 1 15.55 14.42 20.00
CA MET A 1 14.16 14.66 19.54
C MET A 1 13.71 13.44 18.75
N ARG A 2 12.54 12.83 19.09
CA ARG A 2 11.93 11.81 18.24
C ARG A 2 11.49 12.49 16.94
N LYS A 3 11.92 11.98 15.81
CA LYS A 3 11.46 12.46 14.50
C LYS A 3 10.03 11.98 14.30
N THR A 4 9.09 12.87 14.06
CA THR A 4 7.71 12.52 13.71
C THR A 4 7.67 12.04 12.27
N ASN A 5 7.06 10.88 12.02
CA ASN A 5 6.70 10.41 10.69
C ASN A 5 5.26 10.83 10.38
N PHE A 6 5.00 11.18 9.14
CA PHE A 6 3.67 11.52 8.61
C PHE A 6 3.26 10.46 7.60
N VAL A 7 2.04 9.99 7.70
CA VAL A 7 1.43 9.10 6.70
C VAL A 7 0.28 9.85 6.04
N LEU A 8 0.40 10.08 4.75
CA LEU A 8 -0.65 10.67 3.93
C LEU A 8 -1.60 9.55 3.53
N LEU A 9 -2.78 9.55 4.12
CA LEU A 9 -3.80 8.54 3.83
C LEU A 9 -4.34 8.72 2.40
N HIS A 10 -4.77 7.61 1.82
CA HIS A 10 -5.51 7.58 0.54
C HIS A 10 -4.70 8.05 -0.69
N GLY A 11 -3.38 8.09 -0.59
CA GLY A 11 -2.53 8.58 -1.67
C GLY A 11 -2.82 10.02 -2.10
N GLY A 12 -3.41 10.82 -1.20
CA GLY A 12 -3.88 12.17 -1.47
C GLY A 12 -5.24 12.23 -2.15
N SER A 13 -6.01 11.13 -2.17
CA SER A 13 -7.37 10.99 -2.72
C SER A 13 -7.54 11.51 -4.16
N GLY A 14 -7.58 10.60 -5.11
CA GLY A 14 -7.94 10.88 -6.51
C GLY A 14 -7.04 11.93 -7.20
N PRO A 15 -7.46 13.20 -7.31
CA PRO A 15 -6.73 14.20 -8.10
C PRO A 15 -5.38 14.64 -7.50
N PHE A 16 -5.11 14.37 -6.23
CA PHE A 16 -3.92 14.85 -5.52
C PHE A 16 -2.74 13.87 -5.48
N THR A 17 -2.77 12.82 -6.27
CA THR A 17 -1.68 11.81 -6.32
C THR A 17 -0.33 12.41 -6.67
N LYS A 18 -0.30 13.40 -7.58
CA LYS A 18 0.94 14.09 -7.97
C LYS A 18 1.49 14.99 -6.88
N GLU A 19 0.62 15.69 -6.18
CA GLU A 19 0.98 16.52 -5.03
C GLU A 19 1.52 15.67 -3.88
N THR A 20 0.91 14.51 -3.66
CA THR A 20 1.42 13.53 -2.71
C THR A 20 2.85 13.08 -3.04
N ALA A 21 3.17 12.87 -4.32
CA ALA A 21 4.51 12.53 -4.75
C ALA A 21 5.55 13.60 -4.35
N PHE A 22 5.22 14.88 -4.45
CA PHE A 22 6.10 15.96 -3.97
C PHE A 22 6.34 15.89 -2.46
N LEU A 23 5.32 15.55 -1.68
CA LEU A 23 5.44 15.41 -0.23
C LEU A 23 6.28 14.19 0.15
N LEU A 24 6.23 13.11 -0.64
CA LEU A 24 7.05 11.92 -0.43
C LEU A 24 8.56 12.17 -0.63
N MET A 25 8.97 13.27 -1.25
CA MET A 25 10.39 13.70 -1.26
C MET A 25 10.93 13.97 0.15
N LYS A 26 10.08 14.28 1.13
CA LYS A 26 10.50 14.47 2.52
C LYS A 26 10.83 13.12 3.16
N PRO A 27 11.95 13.01 3.91
CA PRO A 27 12.44 11.71 4.40
C PRO A 27 11.50 11.01 5.37
N ASN A 28 10.63 11.75 6.03
CA ASN A 28 9.71 11.28 7.07
C ASN A 28 8.24 11.29 6.64
N VAL A 29 7.95 11.35 5.34
CA VAL A 29 6.60 11.30 4.78
C VAL A 29 6.41 9.99 4.03
N TYR A 30 5.31 9.32 4.29
CA TYR A 30 4.86 8.05 3.74
C TYR A 30 3.45 8.21 3.19
N THR A 31 2.97 7.27 2.40
CA THR A 31 1.59 7.23 1.91
C THR A 31 1.04 5.83 1.90
N ASP A 32 -0.27 5.68 1.97
CA ASP A 32 -0.99 4.47 1.60
C ASP A 32 -1.95 4.77 0.43
N TYR A 33 -2.51 3.74 -0.15
CA TYR A 33 -3.53 3.84 -1.21
C TYR A 33 -4.87 3.24 -0.76
N SER A 34 -5.14 3.30 0.54
CA SER A 34 -6.44 2.92 1.13
C SER A 34 -7.60 3.66 0.44
N GLU A 35 -8.77 3.71 0.89
CA GLU A 35 -9.93 4.34 0.21
C GLU A 35 -9.97 4.12 -1.33
N GLN A 36 -8.90 4.39 -2.07
CA GLN A 36 -8.82 4.18 -3.52
C GLN A 36 -9.07 2.72 -3.92
N THR A 37 -8.86 1.79 -2.99
CA THR A 37 -9.11 0.35 -3.18
C THR A 37 -10.59 0.00 -3.42
N TRP A 38 -11.51 0.89 -3.09
CA TRP A 38 -12.94 0.73 -3.32
C TRP A 38 -13.55 1.83 -4.20
N LEU A 39 -12.87 2.96 -4.35
CA LEU A 39 -13.32 4.02 -5.26
C LEU A 39 -12.91 3.79 -6.71
N LEU A 40 -11.79 3.09 -6.94
CA LEU A 40 -11.24 2.88 -8.26
C LEU A 40 -11.43 1.44 -8.75
N SER A 41 -11.66 1.28 -10.05
CA SER A 41 -11.52 -0.04 -10.66
C SER A 41 -10.07 -0.55 -10.52
N THR A 42 -9.88 -1.86 -10.50
CA THR A 42 -8.57 -2.50 -10.35
C THR A 42 -7.54 -1.94 -11.33
N ARG A 43 -7.93 -1.71 -12.59
CA ARG A 43 -7.05 -1.13 -13.61
C ARG A 43 -6.60 0.30 -13.24
N ARG A 44 -7.52 1.15 -12.83
CA ARG A 44 -7.20 2.54 -12.44
C ARG A 44 -6.34 2.58 -11.18
N LEU A 45 -6.66 1.72 -10.22
CA LEU A 45 -5.86 1.59 -9.02
C LEU A 45 -4.44 1.10 -9.34
N SER A 46 -4.28 0.19 -10.31
CA SER A 46 -2.95 -0.29 -10.70
C SER A 46 -2.05 0.81 -11.26
N ASP A 47 -2.61 1.80 -11.97
CA ASP A 47 -1.84 2.93 -12.48
C ASP A 47 -1.35 3.81 -11.32
N VAL A 48 -2.21 4.09 -10.33
CA VAL A 48 -1.82 4.85 -9.12
C VAL A 48 -0.76 4.13 -8.29
N VAL A 49 -0.95 2.82 -8.09
CA VAL A 49 0.00 1.99 -7.32
C VAL A 49 1.35 1.93 -8.04
N ARG A 50 1.35 1.83 -9.38
CA ARG A 50 2.57 1.86 -10.18
C ARG A 50 3.34 3.15 -9.95
N ASP A 51 2.71 4.32 -10.08
CA ASP A 51 3.34 5.61 -9.86
C ASP A 51 4.05 5.67 -8.49
N PHE A 52 3.38 5.27 -7.42
CA PHE A 52 3.98 5.28 -6.08
C PHE A 52 5.11 4.27 -5.92
N VAL A 53 4.98 3.07 -6.48
CA VAL A 53 6.00 2.02 -6.39
C VAL A 53 7.23 2.36 -7.23
N GLU A 54 7.06 3.01 -8.39
CA GLU A 54 8.18 3.48 -9.20
C GLU A 54 8.98 4.58 -8.48
N TRP A 55 8.29 5.50 -7.83
CA TRP A 55 8.95 6.68 -7.26
C TRP A 55 9.42 6.48 -5.84
N TYR A 56 8.62 5.83 -4.99
CA TYR A 56 8.88 5.72 -3.56
C TYR A 56 8.47 4.37 -2.98
N PRO A 57 9.07 3.26 -3.45
CA PRO A 57 8.67 1.92 -3.03
C PRO A 57 8.77 1.69 -1.52
N GLU A 58 9.76 2.33 -0.83
CA GLU A 58 9.96 2.18 0.61
C GLU A 58 8.97 3.00 1.46
N LYS A 59 8.18 3.86 0.82
CA LYS A 59 7.25 4.78 1.49
C LYS A 59 5.80 4.50 1.18
N THR A 60 5.55 3.54 0.28
CA THR A 60 4.22 3.11 -0.12
C THR A 60 3.74 2.00 0.77
N LEU A 61 2.58 2.20 1.38
CA LEU A 61 1.95 1.27 2.32
C LEU A 61 0.63 0.74 1.74
N PHE A 62 0.29 -0.48 2.12
CA PHE A 62 -1.03 -1.03 1.90
C PHE A 62 -1.99 -0.59 3.00
N GLY A 63 -3.21 -0.24 2.63
CA GLY A 63 -4.32 0.04 3.54
C GLY A 63 -5.66 -0.26 2.86
N THR A 64 -6.71 -0.49 3.63
CA THR A 64 -8.06 -0.79 3.14
C THR A 64 -9.05 0.32 3.39
N ASP A 65 -8.76 1.21 4.33
CA ASP A 65 -9.71 2.21 4.85
C ASP A 65 -10.99 1.57 5.44
N LEU A 66 -10.78 0.50 6.17
CA LEU A 66 -11.85 -0.30 6.75
C LEU A 66 -12.44 0.41 7.97
N PHE A 67 -13.76 0.57 7.99
CA PHE A 67 -14.47 1.12 9.14
C PHE A 67 -15.84 0.44 9.34
N PRO A 68 -16.33 0.29 10.58
CA PRO A 68 -17.66 -0.22 10.83
C PRO A 68 -18.70 0.81 10.37
N GLY A 69 -19.73 0.36 9.65
CA GLY A 69 -20.86 1.21 9.23
C GLY A 69 -20.77 1.75 7.80
N ALA A 70 -20.12 1.04 6.89
CA ALA A 70 -20.07 1.37 5.46
C ALA A 70 -21.42 1.12 4.72
N GLY A 71 -22.53 1.51 5.28
CA GLY A 71 -23.87 1.36 4.68
C GLY A 71 -24.44 -0.06 4.87
N GLU A 72 -24.87 -0.69 3.77
CA GLU A 72 -25.47 -2.04 3.78
C GLU A 72 -24.41 -3.17 3.80
N LEU A 73 -23.14 -2.85 3.55
CA LEU A 73 -22.04 -3.80 3.60
C LEU A 73 -21.43 -3.83 4.99
N ASP A 74 -21.16 -5.04 5.48
CA ASP A 74 -20.40 -5.22 6.71
C ASP A 74 -18.91 -4.96 6.48
N TRP A 75 -18.20 -4.67 7.55
CA TRP A 75 -16.77 -4.33 7.50
C TRP A 75 -15.91 -5.49 6.97
N GLU A 76 -16.33 -6.74 7.19
CA GLU A 76 -15.64 -7.92 6.67
C GLU A 76 -15.69 -8.00 5.15
N GLU A 77 -16.84 -7.73 4.55
CA GLU A 77 -17.02 -7.75 3.10
C GLU A 77 -16.24 -6.62 2.44
N VAL A 78 -16.28 -5.42 3.01
CA VAL A 78 -15.47 -4.28 2.56
C VAL A 78 -13.99 -4.62 2.67
N GLY A 79 -13.55 -5.18 3.79
CA GLY A 79 -12.16 -5.59 4.00
C GLY A 79 -11.69 -6.66 3.03
N TRP A 80 -12.55 -7.62 2.72
CA TRP A 80 -12.25 -8.66 1.74
C TRP A 80 -12.14 -8.07 0.33
N MET A 81 -13.15 -7.33 -0.13
CA MET A 81 -13.18 -6.72 -1.47
C MET A 81 -11.98 -5.79 -1.70
N THR A 82 -11.73 -4.88 -0.78
CA THR A 82 -10.65 -3.90 -0.89
C THR A 82 -9.27 -4.56 -0.88
N SER A 83 -9.11 -5.61 -0.06
CA SER A 83 -7.87 -6.38 -0.04
C SER A 83 -7.62 -7.15 -1.34
N GLN A 84 -8.67 -7.71 -1.96
CA GLN A 84 -8.55 -8.37 -3.27
C GLN A 84 -8.20 -7.36 -4.35
N ASN A 85 -8.96 -6.24 -4.44
CA ASN A 85 -8.70 -5.19 -5.42
C ASN A 85 -7.29 -4.62 -5.31
N ALA A 86 -6.83 -4.34 -4.09
CA ALA A 86 -5.49 -3.82 -3.84
C ALA A 86 -4.37 -4.78 -4.29
N ARG A 87 -4.52 -6.07 -3.97
CA ARG A 87 -3.51 -7.09 -4.36
C ARG A 87 -3.49 -7.31 -5.86
N GLU A 88 -4.64 -7.34 -6.50
CA GLU A 88 -4.74 -7.48 -7.95
C GLU A 88 -4.16 -6.25 -8.67
N ALA A 89 -4.48 -5.05 -8.21
CA ALA A 89 -3.93 -3.81 -8.74
C ALA A 89 -2.39 -3.78 -8.61
N LEU A 90 -1.84 -4.16 -7.47
CA LEU A 90 -0.40 -4.28 -7.28
C LEU A 90 0.21 -5.34 -8.21
N ALA A 91 -0.44 -6.48 -8.38
CA ALA A 91 0.03 -7.53 -9.29
C ALA A 91 0.05 -7.04 -10.75
N ILE A 92 -0.98 -6.30 -11.20
CA ILE A 92 -1.04 -5.70 -12.52
C ILE A 92 0.10 -4.67 -12.70
N ALA A 93 0.29 -3.77 -11.73
CA ALA A 93 1.34 -2.76 -11.75
C ALA A 93 2.74 -3.40 -11.90
N LEU A 94 3.07 -4.34 -11.02
CA LEU A 94 4.36 -5.01 -11.02
C LEU A 94 4.59 -5.87 -12.28
N THR A 95 3.54 -6.51 -12.80
CA THR A 95 3.60 -7.27 -14.06
C THR A 95 3.86 -6.33 -15.23
N GLY A 96 3.20 -5.15 -15.25
CA GLY A 96 3.47 -4.11 -16.24
C GLY A 96 4.93 -3.68 -16.23
N MET A 97 5.49 -3.37 -15.06
CA MET A 97 6.90 -2.98 -14.89
C MET A 97 7.88 -4.08 -15.35
N ILE A 98 7.54 -5.37 -15.16
CA ILE A 98 8.34 -6.48 -15.70
C ILE A 98 8.28 -6.50 -17.23
N ASN A 99 7.09 -6.36 -17.80
CA ASN A 99 6.90 -6.40 -19.26
C ASN A 99 7.57 -5.21 -19.97
N ASP A 100 7.61 -4.06 -19.31
CA ASP A 100 8.30 -2.86 -19.78
C ASP A 100 9.83 -2.94 -19.60
N GLY A 101 10.32 -3.99 -18.95
CA GLY A 101 11.77 -4.22 -18.71
C GLY A 101 12.36 -3.35 -17.59
N GLU A 102 11.54 -2.70 -16.78
CA GLU A 102 11.98 -1.79 -15.70
C GLU A 102 12.49 -2.55 -14.48
N ILE A 103 11.86 -3.68 -14.17
CA ILE A 103 12.24 -4.53 -13.04
C ILE A 103 12.31 -6.00 -13.41
N THR A 104 13.06 -6.77 -12.63
CA THR A 104 13.07 -8.24 -12.73
C THR A 104 11.94 -8.85 -11.88
N ARG A 105 11.57 -10.10 -12.17
CA ARG A 105 10.60 -10.85 -11.36
C ARG A 105 11.00 -10.95 -9.87
N PRO A 106 12.26 -11.25 -9.49
CA PRO A 106 12.68 -11.20 -8.08
C PRO A 106 12.44 -9.83 -7.43
N ARG A 107 12.73 -8.72 -8.14
CA ARG A 107 12.47 -7.38 -7.64
C ARG A 107 10.97 -7.10 -7.47
N ALA A 108 10.13 -7.56 -8.39
CA ALA A 108 8.67 -7.43 -8.26
C ALA A 108 8.14 -8.14 -7.00
N LEU A 109 8.63 -9.34 -6.70
CA LEU A 109 8.25 -10.06 -5.49
C LEU A 109 8.75 -9.37 -4.21
N GLU A 110 9.92 -8.76 -4.25
CA GLU A 110 10.43 -7.93 -3.15
C GLU A 110 9.53 -6.70 -2.93
N LEU A 111 9.22 -5.95 -4.00
CA LEU A 111 8.32 -4.79 -3.93
C LEU A 111 6.94 -5.16 -3.40
N ALA A 112 6.39 -6.30 -3.80
CA ALA A 112 5.11 -6.78 -3.28
C ALA A 112 5.16 -7.00 -1.76
N ARG A 113 6.21 -7.63 -1.23
CA ARG A 113 6.39 -7.81 0.23
C ARG A 113 6.54 -6.47 0.94
N MET A 114 7.34 -5.56 0.38
CA MET A 114 7.57 -4.22 0.93
C MET A 114 6.23 -3.48 1.10
N VAL A 115 5.47 -3.34 0.02
CA VAL A 115 4.20 -2.59 0.01
C VAL A 115 3.15 -3.23 0.91
N LEU A 116 2.98 -4.55 0.81
CA LEU A 116 1.92 -5.24 1.54
C LEU A 116 2.21 -5.40 3.04
N ARG A 117 3.48 -5.30 3.47
CA ARG A 117 3.84 -5.62 4.86
C ARG A 117 5.08 -4.90 5.39
N GLU A 118 6.24 -5.06 4.73
CA GLU A 118 7.53 -4.76 5.33
C GLU A 118 7.72 -3.27 5.62
N ASN A 119 7.20 -2.39 4.74
CA ASN A 119 7.24 -0.95 4.95
C ASN A 119 6.46 -0.53 6.21
N ALA A 120 5.27 -1.10 6.41
CA ALA A 120 4.48 -0.83 7.61
C ALA A 120 5.17 -1.36 8.87
N GLN A 121 5.73 -2.56 8.82
CA GLN A 121 6.49 -3.13 9.93
C GLN A 121 7.67 -2.22 10.32
N LYS A 122 8.44 -1.76 9.33
CA LYS A 122 9.57 -0.85 9.55
C LYS A 122 9.14 0.50 10.09
N LEU A 123 8.07 1.08 9.54
CA LEU A 123 7.57 2.39 9.94
C LEU A 123 7.03 2.42 11.36
N TYR A 124 6.23 1.41 11.71
CA TYR A 124 5.56 1.32 13.01
C TYR A 124 6.35 0.55 14.07
N GLY A 125 7.50 -0.02 13.70
CA GLY A 125 8.32 -0.81 14.62
C GLY A 125 7.62 -2.09 15.09
N TRP A 126 6.76 -2.66 14.25
CA TRP A 126 6.02 -3.87 14.58
C TRP A 126 6.81 -5.11 14.19
N GLU A 127 7.50 -5.69 15.14
CA GLU A 127 8.07 -7.02 15.01
C GLU A 127 6.98 -8.06 15.31
N MET A 128 6.77 -9.00 14.39
CA MET A 128 5.97 -10.17 14.72
C MET A 128 6.67 -10.88 15.88
N ARG A 129 6.01 -10.92 17.04
CA ARG A 129 6.38 -11.89 18.06
C ARG A 129 6.23 -13.25 17.39
N GLU A 130 7.35 -13.91 17.13
CA GLU A 130 7.29 -15.35 16.83
C GLU A 130 6.40 -15.95 17.91
N GLN A 131 5.38 -16.70 17.50
CA GLN A 131 4.54 -17.44 18.45
C GLN A 131 5.48 -18.46 19.09
N GLY A 132 6.17 -17.99 20.14
CA GLY A 132 7.00 -18.82 20.97
C GLY A 132 6.10 -19.92 21.51
N ASN A 133 6.48 -21.13 21.20
CA ASN A 133 6.02 -22.38 21.74
C ASN A 133 5.66 -22.18 23.21
N ASN A 134 4.36 -22.08 23.52
CA ASN A 134 3.87 -22.09 24.90
C ASN A 134 3.81 -23.57 25.32
N PRO A 135 4.77 -24.08 26.07
CA PRO A 135 4.65 -25.44 26.62
C PRO A 135 3.51 -25.41 27.64
N ARG A 136 2.48 -26.20 27.36
CA ARG A 136 1.41 -26.52 28.29
C ARG A 136 1.96 -27.32 29.47
#